data_862736badf776c32bf720a413302ff18
#
_entry.id   862736badf776c32bf720a413302ff18
#
_cell.length_a   1.000
_cell.length_b   1.000
_cell.length_c   1.000
_cell.angle_alpha   90.00
_cell.angle_beta   90.00
_cell.angle_gamma   90.00
#
_symmetry.space_group_name_H-M   'P 1'
#
loop_
_entity.id
_entity.type
_entity.pdbx_description
1 polymer ?
#
loop_
_entity_poly.entity_id
_entity_poly.type
_entity_poly.pdbx_seq_one_letter_code
_entity_poly.pdbx_strand_id
1 'polypeptide(L)'
;MTIPSDLLDRFDREIRYKRPSKGLLARFLQWAMPKDPGALYVPPRVAHIIVTARGSVWRFLPIAALMMACTVGLIILLLQVPFLRPSAVGLLTQLFGVFLPQGLATGLAWGVGICAIIGLGPLVEHSDFQRILDNQPASKSGVYNAWLRLALWEEVAFRAGCEKWTWLERIRASMVFGVVHVINIWYSFAAGVALSLTGFAFLLVYLWDYRRTRNQVSATAYSGVVHAVYNTLAMSLILVLVVVSILLRFV
;
A
#
# COMPACT_ATOMS: atom_id res chain seq x y z
N MET A 1 -1.92 -26.87 -2.90
CA MET A 1 -1.30 -27.05 -1.58
C MET A 1 -2.16 -26.33 -0.58
N THR A 2 -2.91 -27.05 0.23
CA THR A 2 -3.79 -26.49 1.29
C THR A 2 -2.94 -26.08 2.48
N ILE A 3 -3.34 -25.00 3.18
CA ILE A 3 -2.73 -24.69 4.47
C ILE A 3 -3.16 -25.80 5.42
N PRO A 4 -2.23 -26.39 6.19
CA PRO A 4 -2.59 -27.33 7.24
C PRO A 4 -3.60 -26.68 8.18
N SER A 5 -4.70 -27.40 8.49
CA SER A 5 -5.78 -26.89 9.35
C SER A 5 -5.27 -26.54 10.74
N ASP A 6 -4.30 -27.30 11.25
CA ASP A 6 -3.64 -27.07 12.53
C ASP A 6 -2.91 -25.71 12.63
N LEU A 7 -2.37 -25.22 11.49
CA LEU A 7 -1.77 -23.88 11.43
C LEU A 7 -2.84 -22.77 11.56
N LEU A 8 -4.00 -22.95 10.95
CA LEU A 8 -5.09 -21.98 11.06
C LEU A 8 -5.66 -21.99 12.48
N ASP A 9 -5.91 -23.17 13.06
CA ASP A 9 -6.42 -23.31 14.43
C ASP A 9 -5.45 -22.75 15.46
N ARG A 10 -4.14 -22.91 15.23
CA ARG A 10 -3.10 -22.36 16.09
C ARG A 10 -3.10 -20.84 16.16
N PHE A 11 -3.44 -20.19 15.04
CA PHE A 11 -3.43 -18.73 14.92
C PHE A 11 -4.83 -18.10 14.98
N ASP A 12 -5.89 -18.87 15.15
CA ASP A 12 -7.26 -18.36 15.18
C ASP A 12 -7.45 -17.26 16.24
N ARG A 13 -6.78 -17.38 17.39
CA ARG A 13 -6.80 -16.37 18.45
C ARG A 13 -6.03 -15.09 18.11
N GLU A 14 -5.06 -15.16 17.19
CA GLU A 14 -4.28 -14.00 16.74
C GLU A 14 -4.96 -13.29 15.55
N ILE A 15 -5.79 -14.02 14.79
CA ILE A 15 -6.55 -13.49 13.66
C ILE A 15 -7.81 -12.84 14.24
N ARG A 16 -7.87 -11.51 14.18
CA ARG A 16 -9.00 -10.75 14.73
C ARG A 16 -9.87 -10.22 13.61
N TYR A 17 -11.16 -10.52 13.71
CA TYR A 17 -12.16 -9.85 12.89
C TYR A 17 -12.43 -8.45 13.46
N LYS A 18 -12.18 -7.43 12.66
CA LYS A 18 -12.28 -6.04 13.08
C LYS A 18 -13.66 -5.48 12.78
N ARG A 19 -14.27 -4.80 13.76
CA ARG A 19 -15.46 -3.99 13.48
C ARG A 19 -15.04 -2.76 12.66
N PRO A 20 -15.86 -2.32 11.68
CA PRO A 20 -15.55 -1.14 10.90
C PRO A 20 -15.40 0.07 11.83
N SER A 21 -14.35 0.85 11.60
CA SER A 21 -14.08 2.05 12.38
C SER A 21 -15.13 3.13 12.09
N LYS A 22 -15.39 4.03 13.06
CA LYS A 22 -16.40 5.10 12.93
C LYS A 22 -15.84 6.39 12.36
N GLY A 23 -14.55 6.45 12.01
CA GLY A 23 -13.87 7.66 11.53
C GLY A 23 -14.27 8.10 10.12
N LEU A 24 -13.93 9.32 9.74
CA LEU A 24 -14.27 9.92 8.46
C LEU A 24 -13.63 9.17 7.28
N LEU A 25 -12.38 8.74 7.44
CA LEU A 25 -11.68 7.89 6.48
C LEU A 25 -12.38 6.53 6.33
N ALA A 26 -12.85 5.94 7.43
CA ALA A 26 -13.58 4.69 7.38
C ALA A 26 -14.91 4.83 6.65
N ARG A 27 -15.63 5.94 6.83
CA ARG A 27 -16.85 6.25 6.07
C ARG A 27 -16.56 6.44 4.59
N PHE A 28 -15.46 7.14 4.27
CA PHE A 28 -15.00 7.29 2.88
C PHE A 28 -14.63 5.93 2.28
N LEU A 29 -13.86 5.11 2.98
CA LEU A 29 -13.49 3.77 2.53
C LEU A 29 -14.72 2.86 2.40
N GLN A 30 -15.69 2.94 3.31
CA GLN A 30 -16.96 2.21 3.20
C GLN A 30 -17.81 2.66 2.02
N TRP A 31 -17.80 3.96 1.70
CA TRP A 31 -18.46 4.49 0.51
C TRP A 31 -17.72 4.09 -0.77
N ALA A 32 -16.39 4.17 -0.77
CA ALA A 32 -15.54 3.91 -1.93
C ALA A 32 -15.39 2.42 -2.23
N MET A 33 -15.47 1.56 -1.21
CA MET A 33 -15.36 0.12 -1.32
C MET A 33 -16.70 -0.57 -1.09
N PRO A 34 -16.93 -1.70 -1.73
CA PRO A 34 -18.14 -2.47 -1.50
C PRO A 34 -18.16 -3.06 -0.09
N LYS A 35 -19.38 -3.36 0.35
CA LYS A 35 -19.78 -3.83 1.67
C LYS A 35 -18.77 -4.80 2.28
N ASP A 36 -18.45 -4.51 3.53
CA ASP A 36 -17.60 -5.31 4.40
C ASP A 36 -16.14 -5.34 3.92
N PRO A 37 -15.38 -4.21 4.07
CA PRO A 37 -13.94 -4.28 3.98
C PRO A 37 -13.50 -5.24 5.08
N GLY A 38 -13.20 -6.46 4.67
CA GLY A 38 -13.01 -7.62 5.51
C GLY A 38 -12.36 -7.26 6.83
N ALA A 39 -13.12 -7.41 7.85
CA ALA A 39 -12.74 -7.20 9.23
C ALA A 39 -11.60 -8.14 9.70
N LEU A 40 -10.82 -8.64 8.77
CA LEU A 40 -9.82 -9.67 8.99
C LEU A 40 -8.44 -9.04 9.16
N TYR A 41 -7.98 -8.94 10.39
CA TYR A 41 -6.60 -8.61 10.67
C TYR A 41 -5.73 -9.86 10.62
N VAL A 42 -4.72 -9.87 9.75
CA VAL A 42 -3.71 -10.94 9.67
C VAL A 42 -2.39 -10.39 10.22
N PRO A 43 -1.92 -10.85 11.40
CA PRO A 43 -0.65 -10.40 11.95
C PRO A 43 0.52 -10.73 11.00
N PRO A 44 1.54 -9.86 10.89
CA PRO A 44 2.70 -10.09 10.00
C PRO A 44 3.40 -11.42 10.24
N ARG A 45 3.53 -11.83 11.51
CA ARG A 45 4.09 -13.12 11.87
C ARG A 45 3.29 -14.28 11.29
N VAL A 46 1.97 -14.22 11.40
CA VAL A 46 1.07 -15.25 10.88
C VAL A 46 1.15 -15.30 9.35
N ALA A 47 1.09 -14.14 8.69
CA ALA A 47 1.21 -14.06 7.24
C ALA A 47 2.54 -14.64 6.75
N HIS A 48 3.64 -14.30 7.42
CA HIS A 48 4.96 -14.83 7.07
C HIS A 48 5.01 -16.35 7.21
N ILE A 49 4.52 -16.92 8.32
CA ILE A 49 4.50 -18.37 8.55
C ILE A 49 3.63 -19.08 7.50
N ILE A 50 2.42 -18.56 7.23
CA ILE A 50 1.51 -19.15 6.23
C ILE A 50 2.19 -19.22 4.86
N VAL A 51 2.90 -18.18 4.47
CA VAL A 51 3.52 -18.08 3.15
C VAL A 51 4.79 -18.93 3.09
N THR A 52 5.64 -18.93 4.13
CA THR A 52 6.89 -19.71 4.18
C THR A 52 6.65 -21.21 4.30
N ALA A 53 5.54 -21.63 4.91
CA ALA A 53 5.12 -23.03 4.90
C ALA A 53 4.88 -23.59 3.48
N ARG A 54 4.69 -22.72 2.49
CA ARG A 54 4.51 -23.08 1.08
C ARG A 54 5.75 -22.87 0.23
N GLY A 55 6.85 -22.40 0.81
CA GLY A 55 8.13 -22.14 0.16
C GLY A 55 8.73 -20.79 0.50
N SER A 56 9.94 -20.53 0.00
CA SER A 56 10.67 -19.30 0.28
C SER A 56 9.93 -18.05 -0.20
N VAL A 57 10.00 -16.95 0.57
CA VAL A 57 9.47 -15.62 0.21
C VAL A 57 10.16 -15.09 -1.05
N TRP A 58 11.40 -15.46 -1.30
CA TRP A 58 12.18 -15.03 -2.46
C TRP A 58 11.58 -15.43 -3.82
N ARG A 59 10.71 -16.45 -3.84
CA ARG A 59 9.96 -16.81 -5.06
C ARG A 59 9.06 -15.69 -5.59
N PHE A 60 8.73 -14.70 -4.76
CA PHE A 60 7.93 -13.55 -5.16
C PHE A 60 8.73 -12.42 -5.82
N LEU A 61 10.07 -12.50 -5.70
CA LEU A 61 10.95 -11.46 -6.26
C LEU A 61 10.73 -11.24 -7.77
N PRO A 62 10.64 -12.27 -8.62
CA PRO A 62 10.41 -12.07 -10.05
C PRO A 62 9.07 -11.38 -10.35
N ILE A 63 7.98 -11.78 -9.69
CA ILE A 63 6.67 -11.16 -9.91
C ILE A 63 6.64 -9.72 -9.40
N ALA A 64 7.20 -9.46 -8.23
CA ALA A 64 7.30 -8.11 -7.67
C ALA A 64 8.19 -7.20 -8.55
N ALA A 65 9.30 -7.72 -9.07
CA ALA A 65 10.17 -6.99 -9.99
C ALA A 65 9.47 -6.67 -11.33
N LEU A 66 8.72 -7.64 -11.89
CA LEU A 66 7.92 -7.41 -13.09
C LEU A 66 6.84 -6.33 -12.84
N MET A 67 6.10 -6.44 -11.75
CA MET A 67 5.10 -5.44 -11.37
C MET A 67 5.73 -4.06 -11.19
N MET A 68 6.91 -4.00 -10.57
CA MET A 68 7.68 -2.75 -10.40
C MET A 68 8.08 -2.16 -11.75
N ALA A 69 8.65 -2.96 -12.64
CA ALA A 69 9.04 -2.52 -13.98
C ALA A 69 7.84 -1.99 -14.77
N CYS A 70 6.70 -2.68 -14.71
CA CYS A 70 5.45 -2.22 -15.34
C CYS A 70 4.95 -0.91 -14.72
N THR A 71 4.98 -0.77 -13.38
CA THR A 71 4.56 0.45 -12.68
C THR A 71 5.45 1.63 -13.07
N VAL A 72 6.77 1.48 -13.00
CA VAL A 72 7.73 2.53 -13.37
C VAL A 72 7.60 2.91 -14.86
N GLY A 73 7.55 1.91 -15.74
CA GLY A 73 7.35 2.15 -17.17
C GLY A 73 6.06 2.91 -17.47
N LEU A 74 4.97 2.54 -16.78
CA LEU A 74 3.70 3.25 -16.92
C LEU A 74 3.77 4.68 -16.37
N ILE A 75 4.42 4.90 -15.23
CA ILE A 75 4.63 6.27 -14.70
C ILE A 75 5.38 7.11 -15.74
N ILE A 76 6.49 6.60 -16.29
CA ILE A 76 7.28 7.31 -17.30
C ILE A 76 6.43 7.66 -18.53
N LEU A 77 5.61 6.72 -18.99
CA LEU A 77 4.69 6.93 -20.12
C LEU A 77 3.64 8.00 -19.78
N LEU A 78 3.00 7.90 -18.62
CA LEU A 78 1.95 8.83 -18.19
C LEU A 78 2.49 10.23 -17.90
N LEU A 79 3.75 10.38 -17.51
CA LEU A 79 4.40 11.68 -17.36
C LEU A 79 4.56 12.43 -18.69
N GLN A 80 4.39 11.78 -19.85
CA GLN A 80 4.30 12.48 -21.13
C GLN A 80 3.01 13.28 -21.27
N VAL A 81 1.98 12.94 -20.49
CA VAL A 81 0.69 13.65 -20.46
C VAL A 81 0.78 14.84 -19.49
N PRO A 82 0.70 16.10 -19.96
CA PRO A 82 1.00 17.28 -19.15
C PRO A 82 0.16 17.39 -17.87
N PHE A 83 -1.12 17.09 -17.93
CA PHE A 83 -2.03 17.20 -16.77
C PHE A 83 -1.82 16.10 -15.71
N LEU A 84 -1.06 15.06 -16.00
CA LEU A 84 -0.72 13.98 -15.05
C LEU A 84 0.62 14.21 -14.33
N ARG A 85 1.42 15.18 -14.78
CA ARG A 85 2.75 15.48 -14.21
C ARG A 85 2.70 16.07 -12.79
N PRO A 86 1.75 16.98 -12.47
CA PRO A 86 1.78 17.65 -11.17
C PRO A 86 1.58 16.67 -10.01
N SER A 87 2.24 16.98 -8.90
CA SER A 87 1.88 16.48 -7.57
C SER A 87 1.07 17.54 -6.82
N ALA A 88 0.41 17.16 -5.73
CA ALA A 88 -0.34 18.12 -4.92
C ALA A 88 0.58 19.22 -4.38
N VAL A 89 1.81 18.88 -3.95
CA VAL A 89 2.82 19.89 -3.52
C VAL A 89 3.24 20.77 -4.70
N GLY A 90 3.43 20.22 -5.88
CA GLY A 90 3.77 21.00 -7.07
C GLY A 90 2.66 22.01 -7.43
N LEU A 91 1.40 21.61 -7.37
CA LEU A 91 0.26 22.52 -7.60
C LEU A 91 0.16 23.61 -6.53
N LEU A 92 0.34 23.25 -5.25
CA LEU A 92 0.35 24.25 -4.16
C LEU A 92 1.52 25.22 -4.31
N THR A 93 2.70 24.75 -4.70
CA THR A 93 3.87 25.61 -4.96
C THR A 93 3.57 26.60 -6.09
N GLN A 94 2.94 26.14 -7.18
CA GLN A 94 2.54 27.03 -8.29
C GLN A 94 1.49 28.05 -7.84
N LEU A 95 0.47 27.62 -7.10
CA LEU A 95 -0.57 28.49 -6.58
C LEU A 95 0.02 29.57 -5.67
N PHE A 96 0.84 29.19 -4.71
CA PHE A 96 1.48 30.15 -3.81
C PHE A 96 2.49 31.06 -4.54
N GLY A 97 3.16 30.56 -5.58
CA GLY A 97 4.11 31.29 -6.40
C GLY A 97 3.51 32.46 -7.17
N VAL A 98 2.16 32.49 -7.35
CA VAL A 98 1.46 33.65 -7.92
C VAL A 98 1.56 34.88 -6.99
N PHE A 99 1.62 34.65 -5.67
CA PHE A 99 1.56 35.71 -4.66
C PHE A 99 2.86 35.88 -3.86
N LEU A 100 3.76 34.90 -3.91
CA LEU A 100 4.94 34.80 -3.03
C LEU A 100 6.19 34.46 -3.82
N PRO A 101 7.39 34.89 -3.34
CA PRO A 101 8.65 34.41 -3.87
C PRO A 101 8.73 32.88 -3.87
N GLN A 102 9.32 32.30 -4.91
CA GLN A 102 9.31 30.84 -5.15
C GLN A 102 9.80 30.01 -3.97
N GLY A 103 10.86 30.45 -3.27
CA GLY A 103 11.36 29.74 -2.09
C GLY A 103 10.35 29.69 -0.93
N LEU A 104 9.63 30.79 -0.69
CA LEU A 104 8.60 30.85 0.33
C LEU A 104 7.35 30.05 -0.08
N ALA A 105 6.94 30.14 -1.35
CA ALA A 105 5.85 29.34 -1.91
C ALA A 105 6.10 27.84 -1.77
N THR A 106 7.33 27.40 -2.09
CA THR A 106 7.76 26.01 -1.91
C THR A 106 7.71 25.61 -0.44
N GLY A 107 8.28 26.41 0.45
CA GLY A 107 8.28 26.12 1.89
C GLY A 107 6.87 26.01 2.47
N LEU A 108 5.95 26.87 2.07
CA LEU A 108 4.54 26.81 2.50
C LEU A 108 3.83 25.57 1.92
N ALA A 109 4.05 25.22 0.65
CA ALA A 109 3.47 24.03 0.06
C ALA A 109 3.94 22.75 0.79
N TRP A 110 5.21 22.68 1.14
CA TRP A 110 5.76 21.60 1.97
C TRP A 110 5.17 21.60 3.37
N GLY A 111 5.06 22.76 4.00
CA GLY A 111 4.45 22.92 5.33
C GLY A 111 3.00 22.43 5.35
N VAL A 112 2.18 22.86 4.40
CA VAL A 112 0.79 22.38 4.24
C VAL A 112 0.76 20.87 4.04
N GLY A 113 1.67 20.35 3.22
CA GLY A 113 1.80 18.92 3.00
C GLY A 113 2.10 18.12 4.26
N ILE A 114 3.06 18.56 5.04
CA ILE A 114 3.41 17.94 6.33
C ILE A 114 2.24 18.03 7.30
N CYS A 115 1.59 19.20 7.41
CA CYS A 115 0.42 19.38 8.27
C CYS A 115 -0.74 18.46 7.84
N ALA A 116 -0.96 18.25 6.54
CA ALA A 116 -1.97 17.33 6.03
C ALA A 116 -1.68 15.88 6.45
N ILE A 117 -0.43 15.43 6.36
CA ILE A 117 -0.02 14.10 6.82
C ILE A 117 -0.23 13.95 8.33
N ILE A 118 0.21 14.94 9.13
CA ILE A 118 0.04 14.94 10.59
C ILE A 118 -1.45 15.00 10.95
N GLY A 119 -2.25 15.82 10.26
CA GLY A 119 -3.69 15.95 10.47
C GLY A 119 -4.49 14.72 10.02
N LEU A 120 -4.01 13.96 9.04
CA LEU A 120 -4.60 12.67 8.64
C LEU A 120 -4.30 11.56 9.66
N GLY A 121 -3.24 11.71 10.48
CA GLY A 121 -2.88 10.76 11.53
C GLY A 121 -4.02 10.43 12.50
N PRO A 122 -4.79 11.40 13.03
CA PRO A 122 -5.98 11.16 13.85
C PRO A 122 -7.18 10.59 13.08
N LEU A 123 -7.21 10.73 11.74
CA LEU A 123 -8.28 10.18 10.90
C LEU A 123 -8.06 8.69 10.59
N VAL A 124 -6.81 8.27 10.53
CA VAL A 124 -6.41 6.87 10.65
C VAL A 124 -6.43 6.60 12.15
N GLU A 125 -7.46 5.93 12.66
CA GLU A 125 -7.59 5.63 14.09
C GLU A 125 -6.22 5.30 14.69
N HIS A 126 -5.70 6.22 15.49
CA HIS A 126 -4.38 6.19 16.13
C HIS A 126 -4.14 4.84 16.83
N SER A 127 -5.22 4.25 17.38
CA SER A 127 -5.22 2.92 17.99
C SER A 127 -4.82 1.80 17.01
N ASP A 128 -5.17 1.89 15.74
CA ASP A 128 -4.91 0.83 14.78
C ASP A 128 -3.53 0.95 14.15
N PHE A 129 -3.10 2.17 13.88
CA PHE A 129 -1.74 2.43 13.42
C PHE A 129 -0.73 2.18 14.54
N GLN A 130 -1.01 2.58 15.79
CA GLN A 130 -0.19 2.24 16.95
C GLN A 130 -0.20 0.75 17.24
N ARG A 131 -1.34 0.05 17.22
CA ARG A 131 -1.35 -1.41 17.34
C ARG A 131 -0.53 -2.11 16.27
N ILE A 132 -0.51 -1.54 15.06
CA ILE A 132 0.38 -1.99 13.98
C ILE A 132 1.84 -1.71 14.35
N LEU A 133 2.15 -0.59 14.96
CA LEU A 133 3.51 -0.21 15.36
C LEU A 133 3.95 -0.89 16.68
N ASP A 134 3.09 -0.95 17.69
CA ASP A 134 3.40 -1.40 19.05
C ASP A 134 3.46 -2.93 19.21
N ASN A 135 2.79 -3.69 18.33
CA ASN A 135 2.86 -5.15 18.30
C ASN A 135 4.12 -5.69 17.63
N GLN A 136 5.20 -4.91 17.56
CA GLN A 136 6.49 -5.40 17.10
C GLN A 136 7.26 -6.08 18.24
N PRO A 137 7.48 -7.38 18.19
CA PRO A 137 8.71 -7.87 18.73
C PRO A 137 9.84 -7.15 17.95
N ALA A 138 10.82 -6.63 18.67
CA ALA A 138 12.05 -6.10 18.06
C ALA A 138 12.68 -7.22 17.21
N SER A 139 12.28 -7.29 15.96
CA SER A 139 12.72 -8.31 15.03
C SER A 139 13.93 -7.79 14.29
N LYS A 140 14.99 -8.57 14.29
CA LYS A 140 16.28 -8.30 13.64
C LYS A 140 16.19 -8.11 12.10
N SER A 141 15.02 -8.19 11.48
CA SER A 141 14.81 -8.11 10.02
C SER A 141 14.06 -6.84 9.58
N GLY A 142 14.41 -5.71 10.16
CA GLY A 142 14.00 -4.31 9.97
C GLY A 142 12.99 -3.96 8.87
N VAL A 143 13.46 -3.81 7.64
CA VAL A 143 12.71 -3.17 6.54
C VAL A 143 11.55 -4.02 6.03
N TYR A 144 11.76 -5.32 5.83
CA TYR A 144 10.71 -6.22 5.35
C TYR A 144 9.49 -6.29 6.30
N ASN A 145 9.74 -6.32 7.62
CA ASN A 145 8.63 -6.40 8.59
C ASN A 145 7.79 -5.12 8.64
N ALA A 146 8.41 -3.95 8.51
CA ALA A 146 7.69 -2.69 8.42
C ALA A 146 6.83 -2.64 7.15
N TRP A 147 7.38 -3.04 6.00
CA TRP A 147 6.65 -3.10 4.74
C TRP A 147 5.58 -4.18 4.73
N LEU A 148 5.82 -5.32 5.37
CA LEU A 148 4.83 -6.38 5.49
C LEU A 148 3.61 -5.92 6.31
N ARG A 149 3.81 -5.13 7.35
CA ARG A 149 2.69 -4.58 8.13
C ARG A 149 1.86 -3.61 7.33
N LEU A 150 2.53 -2.64 6.70
CA LEU A 150 1.86 -1.65 5.88
C LEU A 150 1.09 -2.34 4.75
N ALA A 151 1.75 -3.27 4.05
CA ALA A 151 1.13 -4.05 2.99
C ALA A 151 -0.08 -4.85 3.48
N LEU A 152 0.02 -5.55 4.61
CA LEU A 152 -1.11 -6.31 5.16
C LEU A 152 -2.27 -5.39 5.57
N TRP A 153 -1.99 -4.21 6.13
CA TRP A 153 -3.02 -3.22 6.42
C TRP A 153 -3.75 -2.77 5.15
N GLU A 154 -3.00 -2.46 4.09
CA GLU A 154 -3.56 -2.08 2.79
C GLU A 154 -4.32 -3.24 2.13
N GLU A 155 -3.84 -4.49 2.23
CA GLU A 155 -4.55 -5.65 1.71
C GLU A 155 -5.90 -5.85 2.42
N VAL A 156 -5.92 -5.70 3.74
CA VAL A 156 -7.16 -5.77 4.51
C VAL A 156 -8.11 -4.63 4.15
N ALA A 157 -7.58 -3.41 3.99
CA ALA A 157 -8.39 -2.24 3.67
C ALA A 157 -8.99 -2.30 2.25
N PHE A 158 -8.22 -2.78 1.26
CA PHE A 158 -8.58 -2.63 -0.16
C PHE A 158 -8.94 -3.94 -0.86
N ARG A 159 -8.68 -5.14 -0.28
CA ARG A 159 -8.80 -6.41 -1.02
C ARG A 159 -9.43 -7.55 -0.25
N ALA A 160 -9.33 -7.57 1.10
CA ALA A 160 -9.92 -8.66 1.87
C ALA A 160 -11.43 -8.72 1.63
N GLY A 161 -11.93 -9.91 1.25
CA GLY A 161 -13.34 -10.11 0.91
C GLY A 161 -13.68 -9.85 -0.56
N CYS A 162 -12.72 -9.43 -1.39
CA CYS A 162 -12.99 -9.10 -2.80
C CYS A 162 -13.40 -10.30 -3.65
N GLU A 163 -13.27 -11.52 -3.15
CA GLU A 163 -13.81 -12.72 -3.82
C GLU A 163 -15.33 -12.68 -3.97
N LYS A 164 -16.01 -11.90 -3.10
CA LYS A 164 -17.47 -11.70 -3.13
C LYS A 164 -17.90 -10.48 -3.94
N TRP A 165 -16.95 -9.67 -4.40
CA TRP A 165 -17.24 -8.43 -5.09
C TRP A 165 -17.46 -8.64 -6.58
N THR A 166 -18.28 -7.78 -7.17
CA THR A 166 -18.41 -7.65 -8.63
C THR A 166 -17.13 -7.10 -9.24
N TRP A 167 -16.93 -7.27 -10.54
CA TRP A 167 -15.76 -6.70 -11.21
C TRP A 167 -15.70 -5.17 -11.14
N LEU A 168 -16.85 -4.50 -11.19
CA LEU A 168 -16.93 -3.05 -11.06
C LEU A 168 -16.44 -2.58 -9.67
N GLU A 169 -16.83 -3.29 -8.62
CA GLU A 169 -16.38 -3.02 -7.26
C GLU A 169 -14.87 -3.24 -7.11
N ARG A 170 -14.34 -4.28 -7.71
CA ARG A 170 -12.90 -4.57 -7.72
C ARG A 170 -12.09 -3.48 -8.42
N ILE A 171 -12.56 -3.02 -9.59
CA ILE A 171 -11.95 -1.91 -10.32
C ILE A 171 -12.01 -0.63 -9.48
N ARG A 172 -13.18 -0.31 -8.91
CA ARG A 172 -13.34 0.86 -8.06
C ARG A 172 -12.39 0.84 -6.85
N ALA A 173 -12.29 -0.28 -6.14
CA ALA A 173 -11.37 -0.41 -5.00
C ALA A 173 -9.91 -0.20 -5.42
N SER A 174 -9.52 -0.71 -6.60
CA SER A 174 -8.17 -0.50 -7.14
C SER A 174 -7.92 0.95 -7.54
N MET A 175 -8.92 1.66 -8.10
CA MET A 175 -8.84 3.09 -8.39
C MET A 175 -8.70 3.91 -7.10
N VAL A 176 -9.50 3.59 -6.07
CA VAL A 176 -9.42 4.25 -4.76
C VAL A 176 -8.04 4.03 -4.13
N PHE A 177 -7.47 2.83 -4.25
CA PHE A 177 -6.10 2.56 -3.82
C PHE A 177 -5.10 3.54 -4.46
N GLY A 178 -5.14 3.73 -5.77
CA GLY A 178 -4.28 4.69 -6.45
C GLY A 178 -4.56 6.14 -6.06
N VAL A 179 -5.83 6.53 -5.92
CA VAL A 179 -6.24 7.89 -5.51
C VAL A 179 -5.74 8.21 -4.10
N VAL A 180 -5.82 7.27 -3.16
CA VAL A 180 -5.29 7.45 -1.80
C VAL A 180 -3.78 7.70 -1.82
N HIS A 181 -3.05 7.09 -2.76
CA HIS A 181 -1.63 7.37 -2.94
C HIS A 181 -1.35 8.75 -3.56
N VAL A 182 -2.26 9.31 -4.37
CA VAL A 182 -2.16 10.70 -4.86
C VAL A 182 -2.29 11.71 -3.71
N ILE A 183 -3.10 11.40 -2.69
CA ILE A 183 -3.20 12.21 -1.45
C ILE A 183 -1.85 12.20 -0.70
N ASN A 184 -0.99 11.23 -0.95
CA ASN A 184 0.41 11.33 -0.61
C ASN A 184 1.04 12.39 -1.53
N ILE A 185 1.15 13.59 -1.02
CA ILE A 185 1.46 14.88 -1.67
C ILE A 185 2.70 14.89 -2.56
N TRP A 186 3.53 13.86 -2.44
CA TRP A 186 4.76 13.70 -3.21
C TRP A 186 4.55 13.01 -4.57
N TYR A 187 3.48 12.25 -4.71
CA TYR A 187 3.24 11.51 -5.95
C TYR A 187 2.56 12.40 -7.00
N SER A 188 2.98 12.24 -8.25
CA SER A 188 2.26 12.81 -9.38
C SER A 188 0.93 12.09 -9.62
N PHE A 189 0.00 12.72 -10.32
CA PHE A 189 -1.23 12.06 -10.77
C PHE A 189 -0.93 10.84 -11.65
N ALA A 190 0.17 10.89 -12.43
CA ALA A 190 0.67 9.75 -13.20
C ALA A 190 0.97 8.54 -12.29
N ALA A 191 1.64 8.78 -11.16
CA ALA A 191 1.90 7.74 -10.18
C ALA A 191 0.61 7.17 -9.57
N GLY A 192 -0.37 8.02 -9.28
CA GLY A 192 -1.69 7.58 -8.78
C GLY A 192 -2.40 6.65 -9.75
N VAL A 193 -2.42 6.98 -11.04
CA VAL A 193 -2.99 6.12 -12.10
C VAL A 193 -2.23 4.80 -12.21
N ALA A 194 -0.89 4.84 -12.22
CA ALA A 194 -0.07 3.63 -12.27
C ALA A 194 -0.30 2.73 -11.04
N LEU A 195 -0.39 3.33 -9.84
CA LEU A 195 -0.65 2.60 -8.60
C LEU A 195 -2.07 2.03 -8.55
N SER A 196 -3.06 2.63 -9.25
CA SER A 196 -4.38 2.00 -9.41
C SER A 196 -4.29 0.66 -10.14
N LEU A 197 -3.48 0.58 -11.20
CA LEU A 197 -3.24 -0.67 -11.93
C LEU A 197 -2.40 -1.65 -11.12
N THR A 198 -1.40 -1.18 -10.38
CA THR A 198 -0.64 -2.01 -9.43
C THR A 198 -1.55 -2.55 -8.34
N GLY A 199 -2.46 -1.74 -7.81
CA GLY A 199 -3.50 -2.16 -6.87
C GLY A 199 -4.40 -3.26 -7.44
N PHE A 200 -4.75 -3.16 -8.72
CA PHE A 200 -5.49 -4.20 -9.42
C PHE A 200 -4.67 -5.48 -9.60
N ALA A 201 -3.36 -5.37 -9.87
CA ALA A 201 -2.49 -6.55 -9.94
C ALA A 201 -2.41 -7.30 -8.59
N PHE A 202 -2.30 -6.59 -7.46
CA PHE A 202 -2.37 -7.22 -6.14
C PHE A 202 -3.73 -7.89 -5.87
N LEU A 203 -4.83 -7.29 -6.34
CA LEU A 203 -6.16 -7.89 -6.26
C LEU A 203 -6.20 -9.21 -7.04
N LEU A 204 -5.60 -9.28 -8.22
CA LEU A 204 -5.50 -10.53 -8.99
C LEU A 204 -4.65 -11.59 -8.25
N VAL A 205 -3.56 -11.19 -7.59
CA VAL A 205 -2.74 -12.06 -6.75
C VAL A 205 -3.58 -12.64 -5.61
N TYR A 206 -4.35 -11.79 -4.92
CA TYR A 206 -5.28 -12.22 -3.87
C TYR A 206 -6.29 -13.24 -4.40
N LEU A 207 -6.99 -12.93 -5.51
CA LEU A 207 -8.00 -13.80 -6.10
C LEU A 207 -7.41 -15.13 -6.58
N TRP A 208 -6.20 -15.11 -7.09
CA TRP A 208 -5.50 -16.31 -7.51
C TRP A 208 -5.25 -17.26 -6.33
N ASP A 209 -4.73 -16.76 -5.20
CA ASP A 209 -4.53 -17.60 -4.01
C ASP A 209 -5.87 -18.04 -3.41
N TYR A 210 -6.88 -17.16 -3.36
CA TYR A 210 -8.20 -17.51 -2.87
C TYR A 210 -8.86 -18.64 -3.71
N ARG A 211 -8.73 -18.61 -5.03
CA ARG A 211 -9.25 -19.70 -5.90
C ARG A 211 -8.62 -21.05 -5.58
N ARG A 212 -7.36 -21.06 -5.18
CA ARG A 212 -6.61 -22.29 -4.87
C ARG A 212 -6.89 -22.81 -3.45
N THR A 213 -7.08 -21.92 -2.51
CA THR A 213 -7.13 -22.26 -1.07
C THR A 213 -8.51 -22.17 -0.49
N ARG A 214 -9.40 -21.40 -1.13
CA ARG A 214 -10.73 -21.05 -0.61
C ARG A 214 -10.65 -20.42 0.80
N ASN A 215 -9.52 -19.83 1.14
CA ASN A 215 -9.25 -19.28 2.45
C ASN A 215 -8.85 -17.80 2.35
N GLN A 216 -9.61 -16.94 2.99
CA GLN A 216 -9.43 -15.49 2.99
C GLN A 216 -8.14 -15.06 3.69
N VAL A 217 -7.81 -15.70 4.83
CA VAL A 217 -6.56 -15.43 5.58
C VAL A 217 -5.35 -15.74 4.72
N SER A 218 -5.38 -16.87 4.04
CA SER A 218 -4.32 -17.26 3.13
C SER A 218 -4.13 -16.26 1.99
N ALA A 219 -5.22 -15.88 1.33
CA ALA A 219 -5.19 -14.94 0.21
C ALA A 219 -4.67 -13.57 0.64
N THR A 220 -5.11 -13.06 1.80
CA THR A 220 -4.61 -11.81 2.38
C THR A 220 -3.13 -11.92 2.72
N ALA A 221 -2.70 -13.02 3.36
CA ALA A 221 -1.30 -13.23 3.70
C ALA A 221 -0.42 -13.31 2.44
N TYR A 222 -0.88 -14.03 1.41
CA TYR A 222 -0.14 -14.21 0.17
C TYR A 222 0.03 -12.88 -0.59
N SER A 223 -1.06 -12.16 -0.80
CA SER A 223 -1.03 -10.84 -1.44
C SER A 223 -0.22 -9.84 -0.64
N GLY A 224 -0.36 -9.82 0.70
CA GLY A 224 0.40 -8.94 1.60
C GLY A 224 1.90 -9.18 1.54
N VAL A 225 2.34 -10.44 1.44
CA VAL A 225 3.77 -10.76 1.30
C VAL A 225 4.30 -10.34 -0.08
N VAL A 226 3.56 -10.59 -1.17
CA VAL A 226 3.95 -10.09 -2.51
C VAL A 226 4.04 -8.56 -2.51
N HIS A 227 3.07 -7.89 -1.91
CA HIS A 227 3.04 -6.44 -1.78
C HIS A 227 4.23 -5.91 -0.93
N ALA A 228 4.57 -6.58 0.16
CA ALA A 228 5.72 -6.21 0.99
C ALA A 228 7.05 -6.35 0.24
N VAL A 229 7.22 -7.42 -0.54
CA VAL A 229 8.39 -7.59 -1.41
C VAL A 229 8.46 -6.47 -2.46
N TYR A 230 7.31 -6.13 -3.07
CA TYR A 230 7.22 -5.01 -4.01
C TYR A 230 7.62 -3.68 -3.35
N ASN A 231 7.09 -3.36 -2.17
CA ASN A 231 7.43 -2.13 -1.43
C ASN A 231 8.91 -2.08 -1.05
N THR A 232 9.49 -3.22 -0.66
CA THR A 232 10.93 -3.31 -0.37
C THR A 232 11.77 -3.01 -1.60
N LEU A 233 11.40 -3.55 -2.77
CA LEU A 233 12.08 -3.25 -4.04
C LEU A 233 11.93 -1.78 -4.43
N ALA A 234 10.72 -1.21 -4.29
CA ALA A 234 10.46 0.20 -4.60
C ALA A 234 11.35 1.13 -3.79
N MET A 235 11.41 0.88 -2.48
CA MET A 235 12.24 1.71 -1.59
C MET A 235 13.73 1.51 -1.84
N SER A 236 14.17 0.29 -2.15
CA SER A 236 15.56 0.02 -2.52
C SER A 236 15.94 0.77 -3.79
N LEU A 237 15.07 0.77 -4.81
CA LEU A 237 15.27 1.52 -6.05
C LEU A 237 15.35 3.03 -5.79
N ILE A 238 14.42 3.58 -5.00
CA ILE A 238 14.42 5.00 -4.63
C ILE A 238 15.73 5.36 -3.92
N LEU A 239 16.17 4.55 -2.96
CA LEU A 239 17.42 4.78 -2.23
C LEU A 239 18.64 4.79 -3.19
N VAL A 240 18.72 3.83 -4.09
CA VAL A 240 19.80 3.78 -5.09
C VAL A 240 19.78 5.04 -5.96
N LEU A 241 18.61 5.45 -6.46
CA LEU A 241 18.49 6.66 -7.28
C LEU A 241 18.89 7.92 -6.52
N VAL A 242 18.53 8.04 -5.24
CA VAL A 242 18.96 9.16 -4.37
C VAL A 242 20.46 9.17 -4.19
N VAL A 243 21.09 8.03 -3.86
CA VAL A 243 22.54 7.91 -3.69
C VAL A 243 23.25 8.26 -4.99
N VAL A 244 22.84 7.70 -6.12
CA VAL A 244 23.43 8.02 -7.45
C VAL A 244 23.28 9.51 -7.77
N SER A 245 22.10 10.10 -7.52
CA SER A 245 21.86 11.53 -7.74
C SER A 245 22.75 12.43 -6.87
N ILE A 246 23.05 12.01 -5.64
CA ILE A 246 23.97 12.72 -4.77
C ILE A 246 25.41 12.60 -5.33
N LEU A 247 25.86 11.39 -5.64
CA LEU A 247 27.21 11.16 -6.16
C LEU A 247 27.48 11.94 -7.44
N LEU A 248 26.51 11.99 -8.37
CA LEU A 248 26.66 12.74 -9.64
C LEU A 248 26.74 14.26 -9.44
N ARG A 249 26.44 14.80 -8.26
CA ARG A 249 26.63 16.23 -7.96
C ARG A 249 28.06 16.58 -7.50
N PHE A 250 28.86 15.58 -7.19
CA PHE A 250 30.25 15.76 -6.76
C PHE A 250 31.26 15.40 -7.85
N VAL A 251 30.79 14.98 -9.02
CA VAL A 251 31.57 14.75 -10.24
C VAL A 251 31.27 15.89 -11.25
#